data_e4f61a3cc93a9f3b95e95779d503aaa0
#
_entry.id   e4f61a3cc93a9f3b95e95779d503aaa0
#
_cell.length_a   1.000
_cell.length_b   1.000
_cell.length_c   1.000
_cell.angle_alpha   90.00
_cell.angle_beta   90.00
_cell.angle_gamma   90.00
#
_symmetry.space_group_name_H-M   'P 1'
#
loop_
_entity.id
_entity.type
_entity.pdbx_description
1 polymer ?
#
loop_
_entity_poly.entity_id
_entity_poly.type
_entity_poly.pdbx_seq_one_letter_code
_entity_poly.pdbx_strand_id
1 'polypeptide(L)'
;MTQKKLLVSNSEITRCIFGSFDKHARRLEEAFGVRIFNRADENGAGDCIVIEGEDGAASRAHDALSYMKKAASLGDELSDQSVDYVIRMISDGAQNELAELDDDCFFVTARGKPVKAKTVGQKKYVDAINKNTIVISTGPAGTGKTYLAVAMAVKALRKDNPKNTHFKNWW
;
A
#
# COMPACT_ATOMS: atom_id res chain seq x y z
N MET A 1 4.23 3.42 29.73
CA MET A 1 3.78 2.60 28.60
C MET A 1 2.46 3.15 28.12
N THR A 2 2.36 3.47 26.85
CA THR A 2 1.13 3.99 26.24
C THR A 2 0.43 2.84 25.52
N GLN A 3 -0.91 2.84 25.59
CA GLN A 3 -1.74 1.90 24.85
C GLN A 3 -2.50 2.65 23.77
N LYS A 4 -2.39 2.21 22.51
CA LYS A 4 -3.21 2.70 21.39
C LYS A 4 -4.13 1.60 20.89
N LYS A 5 -5.29 1.98 20.41
CA LYS A 5 -6.32 1.05 19.92
C LYS A 5 -6.67 1.39 18.47
N LEU A 6 -6.76 0.37 17.64
CA LEU A 6 -7.24 0.47 16.26
C LEU A 6 -8.45 -0.45 16.09
N LEU A 7 -9.61 0.14 15.87
CA LEU A 7 -10.83 -0.62 15.63
C LEU A 7 -10.86 -1.14 14.19
N VAL A 8 -11.24 -2.40 14.02
CA VAL A 8 -11.39 -3.06 12.72
C VAL A 8 -12.75 -3.73 12.66
N SER A 9 -13.60 -3.27 11.76
CA SER A 9 -14.99 -3.72 11.66
C SER A 9 -15.18 -5.11 11.01
N ASN A 10 -14.13 -5.71 10.45
CA ASN A 10 -14.21 -6.99 9.77
C ASN A 10 -13.00 -7.87 10.16
N SER A 11 -13.28 -9.07 10.67
CA SER A 11 -12.25 -10.04 11.06
C SER A 11 -11.38 -10.54 9.89
N GLU A 12 -11.87 -10.47 8.65
CA GLU A 12 -11.05 -10.77 7.47
C GLU A 12 -9.94 -9.74 7.29
N ILE A 13 -10.24 -8.46 7.53
CA ILE A 13 -9.24 -7.39 7.49
C ILE A 13 -8.21 -7.61 8.60
N THR A 14 -8.65 -7.96 9.81
CA THR A 14 -7.75 -8.29 10.92
C THR A 14 -6.82 -9.44 10.54
N ARG A 15 -7.35 -10.51 9.93
CA ARG A 15 -6.55 -11.63 9.44
C ARG A 15 -5.53 -11.21 8.39
N CYS A 16 -5.90 -10.34 7.45
CA CYS A 16 -4.98 -9.79 6.45
C CYS A 16 -3.86 -8.97 7.11
N ILE A 17 -4.20 -8.14 8.09
CA ILE A 17 -3.24 -7.30 8.82
C ILE A 17 -2.23 -8.18 9.59
N PHE A 18 -2.70 -9.17 10.34
CA PHE A 18 -1.82 -10.06 11.11
C PHE A 18 -0.99 -10.97 10.21
N GLY A 19 -1.54 -11.36 9.05
CA GLY A 19 -0.92 -12.32 8.13
C GLY A 19 -0.94 -13.75 8.66
N SER A 20 -0.41 -14.69 7.88
CA SER A 20 -0.34 -16.10 8.29
C SER A 20 0.53 -16.25 9.53
N PHE A 21 0.00 -16.90 10.58
CA PHE A 21 0.70 -17.12 11.86
C PHE A 21 1.20 -15.81 12.49
N ASP A 22 0.47 -14.72 12.36
CA ASP A 22 0.76 -13.38 12.89
C ASP A 22 2.12 -12.80 12.44
N LYS A 23 2.61 -13.25 11.29
CA LYS A 23 3.94 -12.86 10.79
C LYS A 23 4.11 -11.36 10.56
N HIS A 24 3.05 -10.67 10.14
CA HIS A 24 3.09 -9.23 9.91
C HIS A 24 3.10 -8.47 11.24
N ALA A 25 2.27 -8.92 12.20
CA ALA A 25 2.25 -8.33 13.54
C ALA A 25 3.64 -8.47 14.23
N ARG A 26 4.24 -9.65 14.18
CA ARG A 26 5.59 -9.87 14.72
C ARG A 26 6.66 -8.98 14.10
N ARG A 27 6.61 -8.76 12.77
CA ARG A 27 7.53 -7.84 12.09
C ARG A 27 7.38 -6.40 12.59
N LEU A 28 6.14 -5.96 12.80
CA LEU A 28 5.86 -4.64 13.36
C LEU A 28 6.33 -4.53 14.81
N GLU A 29 6.10 -5.56 15.61
CA GLU A 29 6.58 -5.65 17.00
C GLU A 29 8.10 -5.53 17.09
N GLU A 30 8.83 -6.30 16.27
CA GLU A 30 10.29 -6.27 16.18
C GLU A 30 10.81 -4.90 15.69
N ALA A 31 10.18 -4.33 14.65
CA ALA A 31 10.65 -3.09 14.06
C ALA A 31 10.45 -1.87 14.95
N PHE A 32 9.34 -1.81 15.68
CA PHE A 32 8.97 -0.64 16.49
C PHE A 32 9.18 -0.86 18.00
N GLY A 33 9.50 -2.08 18.44
CA GLY A 33 9.67 -2.38 19.87
C GLY A 33 8.36 -2.27 20.67
N VAL A 34 7.26 -2.75 20.10
CA VAL A 34 5.91 -2.71 20.69
C VAL A 34 5.35 -4.13 20.82
N ARG A 35 4.22 -4.26 21.52
CA ARG A 35 3.41 -5.48 21.54
C ARG A 35 2.09 -5.21 20.85
N ILE A 36 1.67 -6.13 19.97
CA ILE A 36 0.47 -6.02 19.17
C ILE A 36 -0.39 -7.27 19.38
N PHE A 37 -1.61 -7.09 19.80
CA PHE A 37 -2.54 -8.20 19.98
C PHE A 37 -3.96 -7.80 19.64
N ASN A 38 -4.78 -8.78 19.27
CA ASN A 38 -6.19 -8.58 18.98
C ASN A 38 -7.04 -8.84 20.22
N ARG A 39 -8.04 -8.01 20.43
CA ARG A 39 -9.14 -8.22 21.39
C ARG A 39 -10.47 -8.06 20.67
N ALA A 40 -11.48 -8.80 21.12
CA ALA A 40 -12.83 -8.50 20.71
C ALA A 40 -13.22 -7.09 21.21
N ASP A 41 -13.89 -6.32 20.36
CA ASP A 41 -14.40 -5.01 20.81
C ASP A 41 -15.49 -5.22 21.88
N GLU A 42 -15.42 -4.44 22.93
CA GLU A 42 -16.35 -4.50 24.07
C GLU A 42 -17.81 -4.27 23.64
N ASN A 43 -18.02 -3.56 22.54
CA ASN A 43 -19.33 -3.27 21.96
C ASN A 43 -19.82 -4.31 20.94
N GLY A 44 -19.02 -5.36 20.67
CA GLY A 44 -19.36 -6.42 19.70
C GLY A 44 -19.33 -5.96 18.23
N ALA A 45 -18.79 -4.80 17.94
CA ALA A 45 -18.79 -4.18 16.60
C ALA A 45 -17.62 -4.62 15.70
N GLY A 46 -16.75 -5.52 16.18
CA GLY A 46 -15.60 -6.01 15.42
C GLY A 46 -14.41 -6.38 16.30
N ASP A 47 -13.23 -6.29 15.72
CA ASP A 47 -11.95 -6.52 16.37
C ASP A 47 -11.30 -5.21 16.82
N CYS A 48 -10.58 -5.23 17.93
CA CYS A 48 -9.79 -4.14 18.42
C CYS A 48 -8.32 -4.56 18.49
N ILE A 49 -7.50 -4.03 17.58
CA ILE A 49 -6.05 -4.22 17.63
C ILE A 49 -5.48 -3.27 18.68
N VAL A 50 -4.82 -3.84 19.68
CA VAL A 50 -4.20 -3.12 20.78
C VAL A 50 -2.70 -3.09 20.60
N ILE A 51 -2.11 -1.90 20.75
CA ILE A 51 -0.68 -1.64 20.60
C ILE A 51 -0.17 -1.11 21.94
N GLU A 52 0.79 -1.79 22.55
CA GLU A 52 1.42 -1.41 23.81
C GLU A 52 2.91 -1.14 23.62
N GLY A 53 3.39 0.01 24.06
CA GLY A 53 4.78 0.39 23.94
C GLY A 53 5.08 1.78 24.48
N GLU A 54 6.25 2.31 24.18
CA GLU A 54 6.56 3.73 24.37
C GLU A 54 5.72 4.59 23.43
N ASP A 55 5.39 5.81 23.81
CA ASP A 55 4.44 6.65 23.08
C ASP A 55 4.82 6.86 21.61
N GLY A 56 6.05 7.22 21.34
CA GLY A 56 6.55 7.38 19.96
C GLY A 56 6.55 6.08 19.15
N ALA A 57 6.90 4.95 19.78
CA ALA A 57 6.89 3.64 19.15
C ALA A 57 5.46 3.16 18.86
N ALA A 58 4.58 3.29 19.86
CA ALA A 58 3.17 2.96 19.70
C ALA A 58 2.47 3.82 18.63
N SER A 59 2.87 5.10 18.50
CA SER A 59 2.38 5.97 17.42
C SER A 59 2.78 5.48 16.05
N ARG A 60 4.06 5.18 15.83
CA ARG A 60 4.56 4.66 14.56
C ARG A 60 3.89 3.33 14.18
N ALA A 61 3.77 2.41 15.13
CA ALA A 61 3.09 1.13 14.90
C ALA A 61 1.60 1.32 14.57
N HIS A 62 0.93 2.26 15.23
CA HIS A 62 -0.46 2.62 14.94
C HIS A 62 -0.61 3.17 13.52
N ASP A 63 0.29 4.04 13.07
CA ASP A 63 0.25 4.61 11.72
C ASP A 63 0.46 3.51 10.65
N ALA A 64 1.41 2.59 10.90
CA ALA A 64 1.63 1.44 10.04
C ALA A 64 0.39 0.54 9.92
N LEU A 65 -0.21 0.19 11.06
CA LEU A 65 -1.43 -0.63 11.11
C LEU A 65 -2.63 0.09 10.48
N SER A 66 -2.74 1.40 10.63
CA SER A 66 -3.79 2.21 10.02
C SER A 66 -3.69 2.20 8.49
N TYR A 67 -2.47 2.31 7.96
CA TYR A 67 -2.22 2.17 6.53
C TYR A 67 -2.56 0.76 6.02
N MET A 68 -2.07 -0.28 6.72
CA MET A 68 -2.36 -1.67 6.36
C MET A 68 -3.86 -1.98 6.41
N LYS A 69 -4.59 -1.43 7.40
CA LYS A 69 -6.07 -1.53 7.48
C LYS A 69 -6.71 -0.90 6.25
N LYS A 70 -6.29 0.32 5.88
CA LYS A 70 -6.81 1.00 4.68
C LYS A 70 -6.57 0.16 3.43
N ALA A 71 -5.36 -0.32 3.20
CA ALA A 71 -5.00 -1.16 2.07
C ALA A 71 -5.84 -2.46 2.01
N ALA A 72 -5.94 -3.17 3.14
CA ALA A 72 -6.76 -4.38 3.24
C ALA A 72 -8.26 -4.12 2.99
N SER A 73 -8.78 -2.98 3.48
CA SER A 73 -10.18 -2.58 3.24
C SER A 73 -10.49 -2.31 1.77
N LEU A 74 -9.49 -1.93 0.99
CA LEU A 74 -9.57 -1.71 -0.45
C LEU A 74 -9.35 -3.00 -1.27
N GLY A 75 -9.14 -4.13 -0.57
CA GLY A 75 -8.90 -5.43 -1.20
C GLY A 75 -7.46 -5.63 -1.69
N ASP A 76 -6.52 -4.79 -1.25
CA ASP A 76 -5.12 -4.97 -1.58
C ASP A 76 -4.52 -6.11 -0.76
N GLU A 77 -3.76 -6.98 -1.42
CA GLU A 77 -3.04 -8.06 -0.76
C GLU A 77 -1.82 -7.52 -0.02
N LEU A 78 -1.77 -7.75 1.29
CA LEU A 78 -0.63 -7.41 2.13
C LEU A 78 0.46 -8.48 2.00
N SER A 79 1.39 -8.28 1.09
CA SER A 79 2.58 -9.13 0.96
C SER A 79 3.65 -8.73 1.97
N ASP A 80 4.57 -9.66 2.28
CA ASP A 80 5.72 -9.39 3.15
C ASP A 80 6.51 -8.16 2.70
N GLN A 81 6.71 -8.01 1.38
CA GLN A 81 7.40 -6.86 0.79
C GLN A 81 6.65 -5.53 1.02
N SER A 82 5.31 -5.55 0.95
CA SER A 82 4.52 -4.35 1.23
C SER A 82 4.56 -3.97 2.70
N VAL A 83 4.55 -4.94 3.61
CA VAL A 83 4.69 -4.70 5.06
C VAL A 83 6.08 -4.13 5.38
N ASP A 84 7.16 -4.72 4.86
CA ASP A 84 8.53 -4.22 5.05
C ASP A 84 8.69 -2.80 4.47
N TYR A 85 8.02 -2.50 3.35
CA TYR A 85 8.00 -1.16 2.79
C TYR A 85 7.34 -0.14 3.72
N VAL A 86 6.16 -0.49 4.28
CA VAL A 86 5.43 0.36 5.24
C VAL A 86 6.29 0.61 6.49
N ILE A 87 6.88 -0.44 7.06
CA ILE A 87 7.77 -0.33 8.23
C ILE A 87 8.89 0.66 7.95
N ARG A 88 9.58 0.52 6.82
CA ARG A 88 10.69 1.40 6.44
C ARG A 88 10.22 2.84 6.28
N MET A 89 9.15 3.09 5.54
CA MET A 89 8.63 4.44 5.31
C MET A 89 8.25 5.15 6.62
N ILE A 90 7.63 4.43 7.54
CA ILE A 90 7.27 4.97 8.87
C ILE A 90 8.53 5.21 9.72
N SER A 91 9.51 4.31 9.67
CA SER A 91 10.77 4.48 10.39
C SER A 91 11.57 5.68 9.89
N ASP A 92 11.51 5.96 8.58
CA ASP A 92 12.16 7.09 7.94
C ASP A 92 11.38 8.43 8.12
N GLY A 93 10.24 8.40 8.81
CA GLY A 93 9.40 9.59 9.03
C GLY A 93 8.60 10.06 7.81
N ALA A 94 8.46 9.20 6.79
CA ALA A 94 7.80 9.49 5.52
C ALA A 94 6.32 9.06 5.49
N GLN A 95 5.63 9.06 6.65
CA GLN A 95 4.22 8.67 6.78
C GLN A 95 3.29 9.53 5.91
N ASN A 96 3.61 10.80 5.69
CA ASN A 96 2.82 11.69 4.82
C ASN A 96 2.88 11.24 3.35
N GLU A 97 4.05 10.83 2.87
CA GLU A 97 4.20 10.29 1.51
C GLU A 97 3.45 8.96 1.35
N LEU A 98 3.36 8.18 2.42
CA LEU A 98 2.58 6.95 2.43
C LEU A 98 1.07 7.23 2.37
N ALA A 99 0.61 8.27 3.05
CA ALA A 99 -0.78 8.70 3.02
C ALA A 99 -1.20 9.22 1.63
N GLU A 100 -0.26 9.80 0.87
CA GLU A 100 -0.46 10.24 -0.51
C GLU A 100 -0.52 9.10 -1.54
N LEU A 101 -0.18 7.86 -1.17
CA LEU A 101 -0.41 6.67 -1.98
C LEU A 101 -1.92 6.37 -2.04
N ASP A 102 -2.69 7.38 -2.41
CA ASP A 102 -4.13 7.27 -2.49
C ASP A 102 -4.57 6.34 -3.62
N ASP A 103 -5.78 5.90 -3.50
CA ASP A 103 -6.61 5.01 -4.27
C ASP A 103 -6.67 5.24 -5.79
N ASP A 104 -5.74 5.95 -6.37
CA ASP A 104 -5.66 6.19 -7.81
C ASP A 104 -5.44 4.85 -8.54
N CYS A 105 -6.56 4.18 -8.80
CA CYS A 105 -6.57 3.10 -9.76
C CYS A 105 -6.25 3.68 -11.14
N PHE A 106 -5.04 3.41 -11.62
CA PHE A 106 -4.60 3.91 -12.92
C PHE A 106 -5.36 3.25 -14.06
N PHE A 107 -5.73 1.99 -13.87
CA PHE A 107 -6.29 1.16 -14.90
C PHE A 107 -6.87 -0.13 -14.29
N VAL A 108 -7.95 -0.64 -14.87
CA VAL A 108 -8.52 -1.93 -14.53
C VAL A 108 -8.19 -2.93 -15.64
N THR A 109 -7.53 -4.05 -15.30
CA THR A 109 -7.21 -5.11 -16.25
C THR A 109 -8.46 -5.75 -16.84
N ALA A 110 -8.33 -6.50 -17.92
CA ALA A 110 -9.44 -7.26 -18.52
C ALA A 110 -10.08 -8.28 -17.55
N ARG A 111 -9.34 -8.68 -16.52
CA ARG A 111 -9.82 -9.58 -15.44
C ARG A 111 -10.43 -8.84 -14.25
N GLY A 112 -10.70 -7.55 -14.36
CA GLY A 112 -11.26 -6.74 -13.28
C GLY A 112 -10.26 -6.35 -12.18
N LYS A 113 -8.97 -6.69 -12.29
CA LYS A 113 -7.96 -6.33 -11.28
C LYS A 113 -7.54 -4.87 -11.45
N PRO A 114 -7.63 -4.03 -10.39
CA PRO A 114 -7.13 -2.66 -10.44
C PRO A 114 -5.59 -2.65 -10.44
N VAL A 115 -5.01 -1.75 -11.22
CA VAL A 115 -3.57 -1.45 -11.24
C VAL A 115 -3.37 -0.14 -10.53
N LYS A 116 -2.66 -0.20 -9.40
CA LYS A 116 -2.37 0.93 -8.50
C LYS A 116 -0.87 1.04 -8.26
N ALA A 117 -0.39 2.22 -7.83
CA ALA A 117 0.96 2.33 -7.29
C ALA A 117 1.02 1.65 -5.90
N LYS A 118 1.98 0.77 -5.72
CA LYS A 118 2.25 0.12 -4.43
C LYS A 118 3.35 0.83 -3.65
N THR A 119 4.04 1.77 -4.27
CA THR A 119 5.13 2.55 -3.66
C THR A 119 5.10 4.00 -4.14
N VAL A 120 5.65 4.90 -3.33
CA VAL A 120 5.79 6.32 -3.68
C VAL A 120 6.58 6.51 -4.97
N GLY A 121 7.66 5.72 -5.17
CA GLY A 121 8.44 5.75 -6.40
C GLY A 121 7.62 5.35 -7.64
N GLN A 122 6.74 4.36 -7.51
CA GLN A 122 5.82 3.96 -8.57
C GLN A 122 4.80 5.07 -8.87
N LYS A 123 4.26 5.75 -7.86
CA LYS A 123 3.35 6.88 -8.04
C LYS A 123 4.07 8.02 -8.77
N LYS A 124 5.24 8.43 -8.28
CA LYS A 124 6.06 9.46 -8.94
C LYS A 124 6.34 9.12 -10.42
N TYR A 125 6.60 7.85 -10.72
CA TYR A 125 6.80 7.37 -12.10
C TYR A 125 5.54 7.49 -12.96
N VAL A 126 4.39 7.09 -12.46
CA VAL A 126 3.11 7.22 -13.17
C VAL A 126 2.75 8.69 -13.40
N ASP A 127 2.95 9.54 -12.39
CA ASP A 127 2.72 10.98 -12.50
C ASP A 127 3.65 11.62 -13.54
N ALA A 128 4.91 11.18 -13.61
CA ALA A 128 5.85 11.61 -14.63
C ALA A 128 5.38 11.22 -16.04
N ILE A 129 4.89 9.98 -16.23
CA ILE A 129 4.33 9.53 -17.52
C ILE A 129 3.13 10.38 -17.95
N ASN A 130 2.26 10.74 -17.01
CA ASN A 130 1.10 11.57 -17.30
C ASN A 130 1.44 13.02 -17.69
N LYS A 131 2.58 13.55 -17.21
CA LYS A 131 2.97 14.95 -17.36
C LYS A 131 3.98 15.22 -18.46
N ASN A 132 4.71 14.21 -18.90
CA ASN A 132 5.84 14.39 -19.83
C ASN A 132 5.73 13.50 -21.05
N THR A 133 6.27 13.98 -22.17
CA THR A 133 6.30 13.25 -23.45
C THR A 133 7.31 12.09 -23.41
N ILE A 134 8.42 12.26 -22.73
CA ILE A 134 9.50 11.27 -22.59
C ILE A 134 9.82 11.10 -21.11
N VAL A 135 9.84 9.86 -20.64
CA VAL A 135 10.18 9.51 -19.25
C VAL A 135 11.19 8.36 -19.25
N ILE A 136 12.30 8.57 -18.56
CA ILE A 136 13.33 7.55 -18.35
C ILE A 136 13.25 7.08 -16.91
N SER A 137 13.05 5.77 -16.70
CA SER A 137 12.98 5.17 -15.37
C SER A 137 14.17 4.26 -15.12
N THR A 138 14.92 4.55 -14.07
CA THR A 138 16.07 3.76 -13.60
C THR A 138 15.77 3.14 -12.24
N GLY A 139 16.42 2.04 -11.91
CA GLY A 139 16.29 1.39 -10.61
C GLY A 139 16.41 -0.13 -10.68
N PRO A 140 16.42 -0.83 -9.53
CA PRO A 140 16.61 -2.28 -9.43
C PRO A 140 15.58 -3.07 -10.23
N ALA A 141 15.93 -4.30 -10.59
CA ALA A 141 15.00 -5.24 -11.22
C ALA A 141 13.81 -5.54 -10.27
N GLY A 142 12.67 -5.93 -10.83
CA GLY A 142 11.49 -6.31 -10.03
C GLY A 142 10.68 -5.16 -9.43
N THR A 143 11.07 -3.90 -9.58
CA THR A 143 10.36 -2.74 -9.01
C THR A 143 9.11 -2.30 -9.79
N GLY A 144 8.71 -3.04 -10.82
CA GLY A 144 7.47 -2.80 -11.57
C GLY A 144 7.56 -1.75 -12.69
N LYS A 145 8.77 -1.27 -13.07
CA LYS A 145 8.96 -0.22 -14.10
C LYS A 145 8.27 -0.56 -15.41
N THR A 146 8.61 -1.69 -16.01
CA THR A 146 8.03 -2.14 -17.28
C THR A 146 6.53 -2.43 -17.15
N TYR A 147 6.11 -3.05 -16.03
CA TYR A 147 4.71 -3.34 -15.78
C TYR A 147 3.86 -2.06 -15.77
N LEU A 148 4.29 -1.03 -15.08
CA LEU A 148 3.58 0.26 -15.02
C LEU A 148 3.63 0.99 -16.35
N ALA A 149 4.75 0.97 -17.08
CA ALA A 149 4.85 1.54 -18.43
C ALA A 149 3.80 0.92 -19.37
N VAL A 150 3.70 -0.41 -19.39
CA VAL A 150 2.71 -1.14 -20.20
C VAL A 150 1.28 -0.81 -19.76
N ALA A 151 1.01 -0.78 -18.45
CA ALA A 151 -0.30 -0.44 -17.91
C ALA A 151 -0.72 0.97 -18.33
N MET A 152 0.18 1.95 -18.28
CA MET A 152 -0.07 3.32 -18.70
C MET A 152 -0.26 3.44 -20.21
N ALA A 153 0.49 2.68 -21.01
CA ALA A 153 0.29 2.61 -22.46
C ALA A 153 -1.10 2.06 -22.80
N VAL A 154 -1.53 0.98 -22.15
CA VAL A 154 -2.88 0.41 -22.32
C VAL A 154 -3.96 1.40 -21.88
N LYS A 155 -3.75 2.13 -20.78
CA LYS A 155 -4.65 3.20 -20.32
C LYS A 155 -4.82 4.29 -21.40
N ALA A 156 -3.71 4.76 -21.97
CA ALA A 156 -3.72 5.76 -23.03
C ALA A 156 -4.47 5.27 -24.26
N LEU A 157 -4.20 4.03 -24.70
CA LEU A 157 -4.91 3.39 -25.83
C LEU A 157 -6.42 3.28 -25.63
N ARG A 158 -6.86 3.03 -24.39
CA ARG A 158 -8.31 2.94 -24.11
C ARG A 158 -8.99 4.29 -23.97
N LYS A 159 -8.27 5.30 -23.50
CA LYS A 159 -8.78 6.66 -23.34
C LYS A 159 -8.91 7.38 -24.68
N ASP A 160 -7.93 7.21 -25.52
CA ASP A 160 -7.93 7.74 -26.88
C ASP A 160 -8.62 6.70 -27.77
N ASN A 161 -9.83 7.04 -28.25
CA ASN A 161 -10.64 6.22 -29.15
C ASN A 161 -9.73 5.57 -30.23
N PRO A 162 -9.83 4.23 -30.51
CA PRO A 162 -8.89 3.52 -31.38
C PRO A 162 -8.77 4.06 -32.82
N LYS A 163 -9.60 5.03 -33.20
CA LYS A 163 -9.52 5.68 -34.50
C LYS A 163 -8.52 6.85 -34.60
N ASN A 164 -7.94 7.30 -33.47
CA ASN A 164 -7.04 8.47 -33.44
C ASN A 164 -5.66 8.21 -32.83
N THR A 165 -5.36 6.99 -32.41
CA THR A 165 -4.02 6.66 -31.92
C THR A 165 -3.05 6.43 -33.06
N HIS A 166 -2.36 7.47 -33.46
CA HIS A 166 -1.10 7.31 -34.17
C HIS A 166 -0.05 6.73 -33.22
N PHE A 167 -0.05 5.42 -33.07
CA PHE A 167 1.10 4.70 -32.55
C PHE A 167 2.23 4.86 -33.57
N LYS A 168 3.06 5.86 -33.42
CA LYS A 168 4.35 5.88 -34.09
C LYS A 168 5.17 4.80 -33.46
N ASN A 169 5.41 3.72 -34.22
CA ASN A 169 6.30 2.61 -33.86
C ASN A 169 7.65 3.16 -33.41
N TRP A 170 7.95 3.00 -32.14
CA TRP A 170 9.28 3.15 -31.59
C TRP A 170 9.84 1.74 -31.39
N TRP A 171 10.51 1.25 -32.45
CA TRP A 171 11.45 0.12 -32.43
C TRP A 171 12.82 0.64 -32.83
#